data_d8518a20ffb4d288b3b16b6a66df6892
#
_entry.id   d8518a20ffb4d288b3b16b6a66df6892
#
_cell.length_a   1.000
_cell.length_b   1.000
_cell.length_c   1.000
_cell.angle_alpha   90.00
_cell.angle_beta   90.00
_cell.angle_gamma   90.00
#
_symmetry.space_group_name_H-M   'P 1'
#
loop_
_entity.id
_entity.type
_entity.pdbx_description
1 polymer ?
#
loop_
_entity_poly.entity_id
_entity_poly.type
_entity_poly.pdbx_seq_one_letter_code
_entity_poly.pdbx_strand_id
1 'polypeptide(L)'
;MPFFIRPSRRFPVCCPATYQCGLFEGHGTVWNLSLTGWRFSGDLPLRIGEVCSLTIDLPSHERIYVATGIVRWVRGEEYGVETFVIDDESREAMEQYICQRVEDKMVEIHAWRTARPRKHEVDSDF
;
A
#
# COMPACT_ATOMS: atom_id res chain seq x y z
N MET A 1 -1.65 -5.58 19.28
CA MET A 1 -2.26 -5.91 18.06
C MET A 1 -2.85 -7.28 18.10
N PRO A 2 -4.11 -7.44 17.84
CA PRO A 2 -4.74 -8.74 17.97
C PRO A 2 -4.47 -9.71 16.81
N PHE A 3 -3.74 -9.30 15.79
CA PHE A 3 -3.43 -10.20 14.69
C PHE A 3 -2.06 -9.89 14.13
N PHE A 4 -1.52 -10.88 13.45
CA PHE A 4 -0.20 -10.79 12.87
C PHE A 4 -0.30 -10.34 11.41
N ILE A 5 0.51 -9.39 11.00
CA ILE A 5 0.57 -8.93 9.64
C ILE A 5 1.87 -9.36 9.03
N ARG A 6 1.80 -10.17 7.98
CA ARG A 6 3.01 -10.61 7.29
C ARG A 6 3.60 -9.43 6.52
N PRO A 7 4.92 -9.29 6.53
CA PRO A 7 5.55 -8.15 5.84
C PRO A 7 5.23 -8.09 4.35
N SER A 8 5.08 -9.24 3.70
CA SER A 8 4.81 -9.26 2.26
C SER A 8 3.33 -9.20 1.92
N ARG A 9 2.45 -9.19 2.91
CA ARG A 9 1.03 -9.14 2.64
C ARG A 9 0.66 -7.79 2.07
N ARG A 10 -0.05 -7.79 0.95
CA ARG A 10 -0.42 -6.57 0.26
C ARG A 10 -1.84 -6.16 0.60
N PHE A 11 -2.03 -4.86 0.75
CA PHE A 11 -3.34 -4.30 1.06
C PHE A 11 -3.71 -3.33 -0.05
N PRO A 12 -4.91 -3.43 -0.63
CA PRO A 12 -5.34 -2.50 -1.66
C PRO A 12 -5.56 -1.12 -1.06
N VAL A 13 -5.04 -0.13 -1.74
CA VAL A 13 -5.15 1.27 -1.33
C VAL A 13 -5.31 2.12 -2.57
N CYS A 14 -5.50 3.42 -2.38
CA CYS A 14 -5.52 4.36 -3.49
C CYS A 14 -4.97 5.66 -2.92
N CYS A 15 -3.65 5.81 -2.96
CA CYS A 15 -2.98 6.95 -2.35
C CYS A 15 -2.13 7.68 -3.37
N PRO A 16 -2.20 9.01 -3.41
CA PRO A 16 -1.32 9.78 -4.29
C PRO A 16 0.13 9.57 -3.89
N ALA A 17 1.00 9.55 -4.88
CA ALA A 17 2.42 9.34 -4.64
C ALA A 17 3.25 10.21 -5.56
N THR A 18 4.41 10.58 -5.06
CA THR A 18 5.43 11.27 -5.84
C THR A 18 6.68 10.42 -5.78
N TYR A 19 7.37 10.27 -6.88
CA TYR A 19 8.59 9.48 -6.89
C TYR A 19 9.68 10.19 -7.68
N GLN A 20 10.92 9.95 -7.29
CA GLN A 20 12.07 10.57 -7.93
C GLN A 20 13.06 9.53 -8.35
N CYS A 21 13.54 9.63 -9.58
CA CYS A 21 14.58 8.76 -10.11
C CYS A 21 15.64 9.67 -10.71
N GLY A 22 16.77 9.81 -10.01
CA GLY A 22 17.79 10.77 -10.41
C GLY A 22 17.27 12.18 -10.30
N LEU A 23 17.30 12.91 -11.41
CA LEU A 23 16.86 14.29 -11.44
C LEU A 23 15.39 14.42 -11.89
N PHE A 24 14.73 13.30 -12.14
CA PHE A 24 13.36 13.33 -12.66
C PHE A 24 12.36 13.02 -11.58
N GLU A 25 11.23 13.68 -11.62
CA GLU A 25 10.16 13.47 -10.67
C GLU A 25 8.90 13.02 -11.40
N GLY A 26 8.23 12.03 -10.85
CA GLY A 26 6.97 11.54 -11.38
C GLY A 26 5.88 11.60 -10.34
N HIS A 27 4.64 11.56 -10.81
CA HIS A 27 3.47 11.58 -9.95
C HIS A 27 2.59 10.40 -10.33
N GLY A 28 1.97 9.79 -9.35
CA GLY A 28 1.13 8.63 -9.62
C GLY A 28 0.29 8.24 -8.43
N THR A 29 -0.10 6.98 -8.43
CA THR A 29 -1.00 6.45 -7.41
C THR A 29 -0.49 5.08 -6.95
N VAL A 30 -0.45 4.90 -5.64
CA VAL A 30 -0.12 3.60 -5.06
C VAL A 30 -1.40 2.81 -4.93
N TRP A 31 -1.40 1.60 -5.50
CA TRP A 31 -2.58 0.74 -5.53
C TRP A 31 -2.50 -0.43 -4.55
N ASN A 32 -1.30 -0.88 -4.23
CA ASN A 32 -1.09 -1.91 -3.22
C ASN A 32 0.09 -1.52 -2.35
N LEU A 33 -0.06 -1.78 -1.07
CA LEU A 33 0.94 -1.43 -0.09
C LEU A 33 1.25 -2.64 0.78
N SER A 34 2.52 -2.91 1.01
CA SER A 34 2.96 -3.90 1.98
C SER A 34 4.17 -3.34 2.70
N LEU A 35 4.61 -4.02 3.76
CA LEU A 35 5.79 -3.56 4.51
C LEU A 35 7.07 -3.72 3.71
N THR A 36 7.07 -4.53 2.66
CA THR A 36 8.28 -4.80 1.87
C THR A 36 8.25 -4.19 0.48
N GLY A 37 7.12 -3.70 0.03
CA GLY A 37 7.06 -3.13 -1.32
C GLY A 37 5.70 -2.62 -1.70
N TRP A 38 5.65 -1.97 -2.83
CA TRP A 38 4.45 -1.28 -3.30
C TRP A 38 4.20 -1.57 -4.78
N ARG A 39 2.94 -1.51 -5.18
CA ARG A 39 2.57 -1.45 -6.57
C ARG A 39 1.97 -0.07 -6.83
N PHE A 40 2.48 0.61 -7.83
CA PHE A 40 1.96 1.93 -8.16
C PHE A 40 1.99 2.17 -9.67
N SER A 41 1.21 3.14 -10.13
CA SER A 41 1.26 3.60 -11.50
C SER A 41 1.71 5.05 -11.49
N GLY A 42 2.37 5.49 -12.56
CA GLY A 42 2.87 6.84 -12.59
C GLY A 42 3.20 7.33 -13.99
N ASP A 43 3.44 8.62 -14.09
CA ASP A 43 3.65 9.29 -15.37
C ASP A 43 5.11 9.35 -15.83
N LEU A 44 6.06 9.09 -14.93
CA LEU A 44 7.46 9.04 -15.30
C LEU A 44 7.85 7.57 -15.51
N PRO A 45 8.30 7.18 -16.71
CA PRO A 45 8.67 5.79 -16.96
C PRO A 45 9.85 5.35 -16.14
N LEU A 46 9.78 4.13 -15.63
CA LEU A 46 10.86 3.51 -14.88
C LEU A 46 11.21 2.18 -15.52
N ARG A 47 12.44 1.73 -15.29
CA ARG A 47 12.90 0.43 -15.77
C ARG A 47 13.24 -0.47 -14.62
N ILE A 48 13.18 -1.77 -14.88
CA ILE A 48 13.56 -2.76 -13.88
C ILE A 48 14.98 -2.50 -13.41
N GLY A 49 15.16 -2.51 -12.09
CA GLY A 49 16.45 -2.29 -11.47
C GLY A 49 16.76 -0.85 -11.13
N GLU A 50 15.94 0.09 -11.60
CA GLU A 50 16.18 1.49 -11.27
C GLU A 50 15.87 1.75 -9.80
N VAL A 51 16.63 2.68 -9.23
CA VAL A 51 16.48 3.07 -7.83
C VAL A 51 15.72 4.38 -7.78
N CYS A 52 14.72 4.44 -6.94
CA CYS A 52 13.92 5.66 -6.81
C CYS A 52 13.58 5.90 -5.34
N SER A 53 13.23 7.13 -5.03
CA SER A 53 12.63 7.47 -3.74
C SER A 53 11.16 7.71 -3.96
N LEU A 54 10.35 7.43 -2.93
CA LEU A 54 8.90 7.56 -3.06
C LEU A 54 8.32 8.23 -1.84
N THR A 55 7.32 9.06 -2.06
CA THR A 55 6.55 9.68 -1.00
C THR A 55 5.08 9.35 -1.24
N ILE A 56 4.41 8.79 -0.24
CA ILE A 56 2.99 8.50 -0.31
C ILE A 56 2.25 9.44 0.63
N ASP A 57 1.16 10.01 0.15
CA ASP A 57 0.28 10.81 1.00
C ASP A 57 -0.86 9.91 1.46
N LEU A 58 -0.93 9.68 2.75
CA LEU A 58 -2.00 8.86 3.33
C LEU A 58 -3.25 9.69 3.55
N PRO A 59 -4.43 9.04 3.59
CA PRO A 59 -5.67 9.77 3.86
C PRO A 59 -5.68 10.50 5.19
N SER A 60 -4.84 10.07 6.14
CA SER A 60 -4.71 10.72 7.43
C SER A 60 -3.88 11.98 7.37
N HIS A 61 -3.42 12.37 6.19
CA HIS A 61 -2.51 13.49 5.95
C HIS A 61 -1.08 13.22 6.41
N GLU A 62 -0.80 12.02 6.84
CA GLU A 62 0.57 11.61 7.11
C GLU A 62 1.25 11.24 5.81
N ARG A 63 2.56 11.36 5.78
CA ARG A 63 3.36 10.98 4.62
C ARG A 63 4.30 9.87 4.97
N ILE A 64 4.43 8.92 4.04
CA ILE A 64 5.42 7.86 4.16
C ILE A 64 6.49 8.14 3.12
N TYR A 65 7.73 8.20 3.57
CA TYR A 65 8.86 8.45 2.69
C TYR A 65 9.76 7.21 2.64
N VAL A 66 9.97 6.70 1.42
CA VAL A 66 10.91 5.61 1.19
C VAL A 66 12.12 6.19 0.51
N ALA A 67 13.24 6.22 1.22
CA ALA A 67 14.46 6.82 0.69
C ALA A 67 15.01 6.03 -0.48
N THR A 68 14.90 4.70 -0.45
CA THR A 68 15.41 3.87 -1.52
C THR A 68 14.44 2.73 -1.80
N GLY A 69 13.92 2.72 -3.00
CA GLY A 69 13.13 1.61 -3.53
C GLY A 69 13.76 1.16 -4.83
N ILE A 70 13.62 -0.11 -5.16
CA ILE A 70 14.16 -0.67 -6.39
C ILE A 70 13.03 -1.26 -7.20
N VAL A 71 12.95 -0.87 -8.47
CA VAL A 71 11.92 -1.35 -9.37
C VAL A 71 12.19 -2.81 -9.69
N ARG A 72 11.25 -3.67 -9.36
CA ARG A 72 11.38 -5.11 -9.55
C ARG A 72 10.62 -5.63 -10.76
N TRP A 73 9.55 -4.97 -11.14
CA TRP A 73 8.83 -5.34 -12.35
C TRP A 73 8.14 -4.10 -12.94
N VAL A 74 7.88 -4.17 -14.24
CA VAL A 74 7.23 -3.10 -14.99
C VAL A 74 6.17 -3.73 -15.87
N ARG A 75 4.98 -3.14 -15.89
CA ARG A 75 3.91 -3.60 -16.74
C ARG A 75 3.14 -2.36 -17.23
N GLY A 76 3.48 -1.88 -18.41
CA GLY A 76 2.92 -0.63 -18.92
C GLY A 76 3.35 0.53 -18.04
N GLU A 77 2.40 1.22 -17.46
CA GLU A 77 2.67 2.34 -16.56
C GLU A 77 2.60 1.92 -15.10
N GLU A 78 2.55 0.62 -14.84
CA GLU A 78 2.53 0.10 -13.48
C GLU A 78 3.88 -0.45 -13.11
N TYR A 79 4.24 -0.28 -11.85
CA TYR A 79 5.55 -0.66 -11.35
C TYR A 79 5.42 -1.36 -10.01
N GLY A 80 6.25 -2.38 -9.81
CA GLY A 80 6.40 -3.00 -8.50
C GLY A 80 7.74 -2.60 -7.94
N VAL A 81 7.76 -2.05 -6.74
CA VAL A 81 8.96 -1.52 -6.11
C VAL A 81 9.16 -2.23 -4.78
N GLU A 82 10.39 -2.66 -4.55
CA GLU A 82 10.78 -3.24 -3.27
C GLU A 82 11.40 -2.15 -2.41
N THR A 83 10.97 -2.06 -1.15
CA THR A 83 11.48 -1.07 -0.21
C THR A 83 12.82 -1.53 0.34
N PHE A 84 13.85 -0.72 0.17
CA PHE A 84 15.18 -1.02 0.70
C PHE A 84 15.55 -0.16 1.90
N VAL A 85 15.33 1.14 1.82
CA VAL A 85 15.66 2.06 2.92
C VAL A 85 14.45 2.89 3.25
N ILE A 86 13.95 2.75 4.47
CA ILE A 86 12.83 3.53 4.95
C ILE A 86 13.16 3.89 6.40
N ASP A 87 12.88 5.12 6.80
CA ASP A 87 13.17 5.52 8.18
C ASP A 87 12.12 4.95 9.14
N ASP A 88 12.46 4.97 10.43
CA ASP A 88 11.60 4.35 11.44
C ASP A 88 10.25 5.04 11.54
N GLU A 89 10.22 6.35 11.39
CA GLU A 89 8.99 7.11 11.47
C GLU A 89 8.04 6.73 10.33
N SER A 90 8.56 6.66 9.11
CA SER A 90 7.75 6.28 7.96
C SER A 90 7.30 4.82 8.04
N ARG A 91 8.18 3.94 8.52
CA ARG A 91 7.83 2.55 8.71
C ARG A 91 6.69 2.42 9.73
N GLU A 92 6.79 3.15 10.81
CA GLU A 92 5.77 3.13 11.85
C GLU A 92 4.43 3.64 11.32
N ALA A 93 4.46 4.74 10.57
CA ALA A 93 3.25 5.28 9.97
C ALA A 93 2.61 4.28 9.02
N MET A 94 3.44 3.59 8.24
CA MET A 94 2.94 2.58 7.31
C MET A 94 2.32 1.40 8.05
N GLU A 95 3.00 0.93 9.10
CA GLU A 95 2.49 -0.18 9.90
C GLU A 95 1.16 0.18 10.55
N GLN A 96 1.06 1.38 11.10
CA GLN A 96 -0.18 1.83 11.72
C GLN A 96 -1.31 1.94 10.71
N TYR A 97 -1.01 2.46 9.53
CA TYR A 97 -2.02 2.57 8.48
C TYR A 97 -2.52 1.20 8.06
N ILE A 98 -1.62 0.25 7.85
CA ILE A 98 -2.01 -1.11 7.46
C ILE A 98 -2.83 -1.77 8.56
N CYS A 99 -2.40 -1.63 9.82
CA CYS A 99 -3.14 -2.19 10.95
C CYS A 99 -4.53 -1.61 11.04
N GLN A 100 -4.66 -0.30 10.86
CA GLN A 100 -5.96 0.35 10.91
C GLN A 100 -6.87 -0.15 9.79
N ARG A 101 -6.32 -0.33 8.59
CA ARG A 101 -7.11 -0.86 7.49
C ARG A 101 -7.59 -2.27 7.76
N VAL A 102 -6.75 -3.10 8.36
CA VAL A 102 -7.14 -4.47 8.70
C VAL A 102 -8.21 -4.46 9.79
N GLU A 103 -8.05 -3.61 10.80
CA GLU A 103 -9.05 -3.50 11.86
C GLU A 103 -10.39 -3.00 11.35
N ASP A 104 -10.36 -2.01 10.46
CA ASP A 104 -11.59 -1.49 9.85
C ASP A 104 -12.30 -2.59 9.09
N LYS A 105 -11.55 -3.40 8.36
CA LYS A 105 -12.13 -4.50 7.60
C LYS A 105 -12.75 -5.54 8.53
N MET A 106 -12.09 -5.83 9.65
CA MET A 106 -12.62 -6.80 10.61
C MET A 106 -13.91 -6.28 11.25
N VAL A 107 -13.95 -5.00 11.58
CA VAL A 107 -15.16 -4.39 12.12
C VAL A 107 -16.30 -4.45 11.12
N GLU A 108 -16.02 -4.14 9.86
CA GLU A 108 -17.00 -4.24 8.80
C GLU A 108 -17.56 -5.64 8.68
N ILE A 109 -16.70 -6.63 8.67
CA ILE A 109 -17.12 -8.02 8.54
C ILE A 109 -17.99 -8.42 9.72
N HIS A 110 -17.60 -8.03 10.93
CA HIS A 110 -18.35 -8.35 12.12
C HIS A 110 -19.75 -7.70 12.08
N ALA A 111 -19.81 -6.43 11.75
CA ALA A 111 -21.09 -5.73 11.67
C ALA A 111 -21.99 -6.35 10.62
N TRP A 112 -21.44 -6.72 9.49
CA TRP A 112 -22.20 -7.35 8.43
C TRP A 112 -22.78 -8.68 8.89
N ARG A 113 -22.00 -9.47 9.60
CA ARG A 113 -22.47 -10.78 10.09
C ARG A 113 -23.57 -10.66 11.13
N THR A 114 -23.47 -9.66 11.99
CA THR A 114 -24.46 -9.50 13.05
C THR A 114 -25.74 -8.85 12.56
N ALA A 115 -25.66 -7.98 11.54
CA ALA A 115 -26.83 -7.30 11.04
C ALA A 115 -27.61 -8.09 9.99
N ARG A 116 -27.00 -9.09 9.39
CA ARG A 116 -27.55 -9.79 8.30
C ARG A 116 -28.64 -10.75 8.71
N PRO A 117 -29.74 -10.82 7.99
CA PRO A 117 -30.78 -11.80 8.30
C PRO A 117 -30.24 -13.19 8.05
N ARG A 118 -30.65 -14.09 8.99
CA ARG A 118 -30.11 -15.30 8.87
C ARG A 118 -30.44 -16.01 7.70
N LYS A 119 -31.53 -16.04 7.22
CA LYS A 119 -31.85 -16.79 6.17
C LYS A 119 -31.23 -16.44 4.94
N HIS A 120 -30.71 -15.42 4.84
CA HIS A 120 -30.20 -15.09 3.69
C HIS A 120 -28.98 -15.43 3.46
N GLU A 121 -28.53 -15.58 4.18
CA GLU A 121 -27.46 -15.78 4.13
C GLU A 121 -26.94 -16.52 3.36
N VAL A 122 -26.95 -16.82 3.14
CA VAL A 122 -26.60 -17.65 2.54
C VAL A 122 -26.06 -17.44 1.53
N ASP A 123 -25.89 -17.18 1.04
CA ASP A 123 -25.50 -17.06 0.09
C ASP A 123 -24.50 -16.79 -0.02
N SER A 124 -24.02 -17.14 0.05
CA SER A 124 -23.22 -17.17 -0.28
C SER A 124 -22.43 -16.60 -0.76
N ASP A 125 -22.33 -16.05 -0.92
CA ASP A 125 -21.74 -15.24 -1.32
C ASP A 125 -20.51 -15.18 -0.99
N PHE A 126 -19.94 -15.76 -0.66
CA PHE A 126 -18.67 -15.71 -0.39
C PHE A 126 -18.05 -16.92 -0.57
#